data_5cebe82d771702410f2befc89d3b443a
#
_entry.id   5cebe82d771702410f2befc89d3b443a
#
_cell.length_a   1.000
_cell.length_b   1.000
_cell.length_c   1.000
_cell.angle_alpha   90.00
_cell.angle_beta   90.00
_cell.angle_gamma   90.00
#
_symmetry.space_group_name_H-M   'P 1'
#
loop_
_entity.id
_entity.type
_entity.pdbx_description
1 polymer ?
#
loop_
_entity_poly.entity_id
_entity_poly.type
_entity_poly.pdbx_seq_one_letter_code
_entity_poly.pdbx_strand_id
1 'polypeptide(L)'
;LGYGLGLSVADLNNDGWDDIYVGNDFHENDYYYINQRNGSFIDEGAKRFGHYSRFSMGNDAADYNNDGQMDIVTVDMLPPQEKYLKTYGSDENQDVYKVKLNRNGYQNQYSRNCLQLNNGNGISFSDVALIANIPATDWSWSPLFADLDNDGNKDLFISSGIVKRPVDLDYVKFASGLKNKGMDKTDKFDDDAIEAMPDGASHPFLFKGDGHLIFKEVSKDWGTEDMEGYFNGAAYADLDSDGDLDMVINAINAPAVIMKNNAPKKNYLSISFKSDNSNRFGVGAKAYIFTKSGLQYQQLMLTRGFQSSSDPRLHFGLSDINTIDSLLIVWPNRQYQLLKNIPANQSLAVLQKNASGVFDHN
;
A
#
# COMPACT_ATOMS: atom_id res chain seq x y z
N LEU A 1 7.15 -16.00 15.51
CA LEU A 1 8.11 -15.18 14.78
C LEU A 1 7.51 -14.87 13.42
N GLY A 2 7.21 -13.61 13.17
CA GLY A 2 6.74 -13.10 11.88
C GLY A 2 7.88 -12.60 11.01
N TYR A 3 7.59 -12.44 9.73
CA TYR A 3 8.45 -11.79 8.76
C TYR A 3 7.80 -10.47 8.38
N GLY A 4 8.09 -9.38 9.11
CA GLY A 4 7.57 -8.05 8.81
C GLY A 4 8.13 -7.54 7.49
N LEU A 5 7.28 -7.40 6.49
CA LEU A 5 7.67 -6.99 5.12
C LEU A 5 7.10 -5.62 4.75
N GLY A 6 5.87 -5.32 5.14
CA GLY A 6 5.22 -4.03 4.94
C GLY A 6 5.23 -3.18 6.22
N LEU A 7 5.45 -1.89 6.09
CA LEU A 7 5.44 -0.94 7.20
C LEU A 7 4.76 0.36 6.81
N SER A 8 3.69 0.72 7.52
CA SER A 8 3.08 2.04 7.45
C SER A 8 3.16 2.75 8.80
N VAL A 9 3.58 4.01 8.78
CA VAL A 9 3.68 4.85 9.98
C VAL A 9 2.87 6.12 9.74
N ALA A 10 1.71 6.21 10.36
CA ALA A 10 0.75 7.31 10.20
C ALA A 10 -0.15 7.42 11.44
N ASP A 11 -0.84 8.54 11.57
CA ASP A 11 -1.90 8.71 12.56
C ASP A 11 -3.17 7.99 12.06
N LEU A 12 -3.26 6.71 12.35
CA LEU A 12 -4.30 5.81 11.86
C LEU A 12 -5.62 5.92 12.65
N ASN A 13 -5.58 6.58 13.82
CA ASN A 13 -6.73 6.77 14.70
C ASN A 13 -7.13 8.25 14.87
N ASN A 14 -6.47 9.17 14.14
CA ASN A 14 -6.71 10.62 14.16
C ASN A 14 -6.54 11.28 15.55
N ASP A 15 -5.66 10.73 16.41
CA ASP A 15 -5.40 11.28 17.75
C ASP A 15 -4.21 12.26 17.80
N GLY A 16 -3.57 12.48 16.67
CA GLY A 16 -2.42 13.39 16.52
C GLY A 16 -1.06 12.75 16.77
N TRP A 17 -0.99 11.44 16.93
CA TRP A 17 0.23 10.68 17.14
C TRP A 17 0.34 9.54 16.11
N ASP A 18 1.53 9.38 15.53
CA ASP A 18 1.73 8.34 14.55
C ASP A 18 1.68 6.95 15.21
N ASP A 19 0.85 6.09 14.65
CA ASP A 19 0.74 4.65 14.92
C ASP A 19 1.59 3.85 13.93
N ILE A 20 1.70 2.55 14.14
CA ILE A 20 2.49 1.67 13.28
C ILE A 20 1.64 0.46 12.87
N TYR A 21 1.53 0.21 11.57
CA TYR A 21 1.01 -1.02 11.03
C TYR A 21 2.14 -1.83 10.37
N VAL A 22 2.27 -3.12 10.73
CA VAL A 22 3.27 -4.04 10.19
C VAL A 22 2.56 -5.22 9.57
N GLY A 23 2.71 -5.38 8.25
CA GLY A 23 2.29 -6.60 7.55
C GLY A 23 3.30 -7.72 7.75
N ASN A 24 2.86 -8.87 8.23
CA ASN A 24 3.69 -10.04 8.49
C ASN A 24 3.39 -11.15 7.48
N ASP A 25 4.44 -11.65 6.84
CA ASP A 25 4.35 -12.84 6.01
C ASP A 25 4.20 -14.11 6.88
N PHE A 26 3.57 -15.14 6.32
CA PHE A 26 3.33 -16.45 6.95
C PHE A 26 2.23 -16.43 8.01
N HIS A 27 2.52 -16.93 9.19
CA HIS A 27 1.51 -17.32 10.19
C HIS A 27 1.27 -16.28 11.26
N GLU A 28 2.18 -15.33 11.41
CA GLU A 28 2.04 -14.27 12.39
C GLU A 28 0.90 -13.34 11.97
N ASN A 29 0.18 -12.79 12.96
CA ASN A 29 -0.78 -11.72 12.67
C ASN A 29 -0.04 -10.47 12.21
N ASP A 30 -0.69 -9.63 11.41
CA ASP A 30 -0.23 -8.27 11.25
C ASP A 30 -0.33 -7.53 12.59
N TYR A 31 0.57 -6.58 12.84
CA TYR A 31 0.55 -5.80 14.06
C TYR A 31 -0.01 -4.40 13.82
N TYR A 32 -0.86 -3.95 14.73
CA TYR A 32 -1.39 -2.60 14.78
C TYR A 32 -1.02 -1.96 16.12
N TYR A 33 0.10 -1.26 16.13
CA TYR A 33 0.65 -0.63 17.32
C TYR A 33 0.13 0.78 17.50
N ILE A 34 -0.73 0.98 18.49
CA ILE A 34 -1.26 2.29 18.87
C ILE A 34 -0.28 3.01 19.81
N ASN A 35 0.07 4.24 19.43
CA ASN A 35 0.96 5.10 20.19
C ASN A 35 0.30 5.55 21.50
N GLN A 36 0.98 5.30 22.64
CA GLN A 36 0.48 5.65 23.96
C GLN A 36 0.90 7.05 24.42
N ARG A 37 1.48 7.88 23.53
CA ARG A 37 1.91 9.27 23.79
C ARG A 37 2.99 9.42 24.86
N ASN A 38 3.63 8.32 25.27
CA ASN A 38 4.65 8.25 26.31
C ASN A 38 5.93 7.52 25.83
N GLY A 39 6.05 7.27 24.53
CA GLY A 39 7.15 6.52 23.92
C GLY A 39 6.96 5.01 23.91
N SER A 40 5.79 4.52 24.31
CA SER A 40 5.43 3.10 24.20
C SER A 40 4.26 2.89 23.21
N PHE A 41 4.10 1.66 22.74
CA PHE A 41 3.05 1.24 21.84
C PHE A 41 2.34 0.01 22.40
N ILE A 42 1.05 -0.13 22.09
CA ILE A 42 0.25 -1.33 22.43
C ILE A 42 -0.30 -1.91 21.12
N ASP A 43 -0.11 -3.22 20.90
CA ASP A 43 -0.74 -3.91 19.80
C ASP A 43 -2.24 -4.10 20.09
N GLU A 44 -3.07 -3.51 19.23
CA GLU A 44 -4.53 -3.61 19.29
C GLU A 44 -5.12 -4.32 18.05
N GLY A 45 -4.29 -4.90 17.18
CA GLY A 45 -4.72 -5.50 15.93
C GLY A 45 -5.89 -6.47 16.10
N ALA A 46 -5.79 -7.41 17.02
CA ALA A 46 -6.85 -8.39 17.29
C ALA A 46 -8.21 -7.79 17.73
N LYS A 47 -8.23 -6.54 18.20
CA LYS A 47 -9.45 -5.84 18.61
C LYS A 47 -10.05 -5.01 17.48
N ARG A 48 -9.23 -4.59 16.51
CA ARG A 48 -9.59 -3.62 15.49
C ARG A 48 -9.93 -4.26 14.15
N PHE A 49 -9.28 -5.39 13.82
CA PHE A 49 -9.45 -6.07 12.54
C PHE A 49 -10.23 -7.37 12.70
N GLY A 50 -11.12 -7.67 11.76
CA GLY A 50 -11.85 -8.93 11.72
C GLY A 50 -11.00 -10.10 11.22
N HIS A 51 -10.01 -9.83 10.38
CA HIS A 51 -9.01 -10.76 9.85
C HIS A 51 -7.88 -10.00 9.16
N TYR A 52 -6.85 -10.73 8.77
CA TYR A 52 -5.69 -10.21 8.03
C TYR A 52 -5.47 -10.96 6.72
N SER A 53 -4.63 -10.44 5.86
CA SER A 53 -3.97 -11.20 4.81
C SER A 53 -3.10 -12.29 5.47
N ARG A 54 -2.92 -13.42 4.79
CA ARG A 54 -2.14 -14.53 5.35
C ARG A 54 -0.66 -14.39 5.06
N PHE A 55 -0.33 -13.89 3.88
CA PHE A 55 1.04 -13.67 3.43
C PHE A 55 1.19 -12.19 3.12
N SER A 56 1.08 -11.37 4.18
CA SER A 56 1.15 -9.92 4.05
C SER A 56 2.53 -9.49 3.56
N MET A 57 2.59 -9.01 2.33
CA MET A 57 3.83 -8.51 1.71
C MET A 57 4.00 -7.02 2.03
N GLY A 58 3.81 -6.16 1.06
CA GLY A 58 3.80 -4.72 1.27
C GLY A 58 2.45 -4.21 1.77
N ASN A 59 2.46 -3.02 2.33
CA ASN A 59 1.24 -2.29 2.68
C ASN A 59 1.40 -0.79 2.36
N ASP A 60 0.28 -0.12 2.26
CA ASP A 60 0.23 1.33 2.15
C ASP A 60 -1.00 1.87 2.91
N ALA A 61 -0.92 3.11 3.37
CA ALA A 61 -2.00 3.77 4.06
C ALA A 61 -2.34 5.10 3.40
N ALA A 62 -3.62 5.34 3.16
CA ALA A 62 -4.14 6.61 2.64
C ALA A 62 -5.62 6.75 2.96
N ASP A 63 -6.11 7.98 2.95
CA ASP A 63 -7.54 8.28 2.82
C ASP A 63 -7.92 8.09 1.35
N TYR A 64 -8.34 6.84 0.99
CA TYR A 64 -8.60 6.52 -0.41
C TYR A 64 -10.00 6.91 -0.87
N ASN A 65 -10.93 7.08 0.06
CA ASN A 65 -12.32 7.40 -0.19
C ASN A 65 -12.68 8.87 0.15
N ASN A 66 -11.68 9.68 0.52
CA ASN A 66 -11.83 11.10 0.87
C ASN A 66 -12.78 11.37 2.07
N ASP A 67 -12.82 10.45 3.05
CA ASP A 67 -13.62 10.62 4.28
C ASP A 67 -12.85 11.23 5.46
N GLY A 68 -11.55 11.50 5.27
CA GLY A 68 -10.65 12.06 6.27
C GLY A 68 -10.05 11.03 7.23
N GLN A 69 -10.23 9.73 6.96
CA GLN A 69 -9.63 8.65 7.74
C GLN A 69 -8.55 7.93 6.92
N MET A 70 -7.56 7.38 7.59
CA MET A 70 -6.53 6.59 6.92
C MET A 70 -6.97 5.13 6.85
N ASP A 71 -7.05 4.60 5.64
CA ASP A 71 -7.32 3.20 5.33
C ASP A 71 -6.01 2.46 5.07
N ILE A 72 -6.02 1.14 5.08
CA ILE A 72 -4.82 0.33 4.91
C ILE A 72 -5.06 -0.72 3.82
N VAL A 73 -4.20 -0.76 2.81
CA VAL A 73 -4.14 -1.86 1.85
C VAL A 73 -2.95 -2.75 2.18
N THR A 74 -3.17 -4.07 2.16
CA THR A 74 -2.13 -5.10 2.31
C THR A 74 -2.26 -6.08 1.17
N VAL A 75 -1.16 -6.43 0.52
CA VAL A 75 -1.18 -7.34 -0.63
C VAL A 75 -0.65 -8.72 -0.28
N ASP A 76 -1.13 -9.72 -1.01
CA ASP A 76 -0.89 -11.15 -0.82
C ASP A 76 -0.53 -11.81 -2.18
N MET A 77 -0.55 -13.12 -2.25
CA MET A 77 -0.07 -13.90 -3.39
C MET A 77 -1.17 -14.59 -4.20
N LEU A 78 -2.44 -14.20 -4.07
CA LEU A 78 -3.55 -14.87 -4.75
C LEU A 78 -3.55 -14.57 -6.26
N PRO A 79 -3.42 -15.59 -7.13
CA PRO A 79 -3.50 -15.38 -8.58
C PRO A 79 -4.93 -15.04 -9.02
N PRO A 80 -5.13 -14.04 -9.90
CA PRO A 80 -6.44 -13.75 -10.48
C PRO A 80 -6.82 -14.71 -11.62
N GLN A 81 -5.81 -15.29 -12.30
CA GLN A 81 -6.05 -16.19 -13.43
C GLN A 81 -6.41 -17.60 -12.95
N GLU A 82 -7.51 -18.15 -13.50
CA GLU A 82 -8.01 -19.49 -13.17
C GLU A 82 -6.96 -20.59 -13.36
N LYS A 83 -6.08 -20.45 -14.34
CA LYS A 83 -4.98 -21.39 -14.62
C LYS A 83 -4.07 -21.57 -13.40
N TYR A 84 -3.61 -20.47 -12.80
CA TYR A 84 -2.73 -20.49 -11.65
C TYR A 84 -3.50 -20.73 -10.34
N LEU A 85 -4.72 -20.20 -10.24
CA LEU A 85 -5.57 -20.41 -9.07
C LEU A 85 -5.86 -21.88 -8.79
N LYS A 86 -6.01 -22.71 -9.86
CA LYS A 86 -6.26 -24.17 -9.73
C LYS A 86 -5.05 -24.97 -9.24
N THR A 87 -3.84 -24.45 -9.41
CA THR A 87 -2.60 -25.08 -8.91
C THR A 87 -2.03 -24.34 -7.69
N TYR A 88 -2.71 -23.31 -7.22
CA TYR A 88 -2.27 -22.53 -6.06
C TYR A 88 -2.46 -23.29 -4.75
N GLY A 89 -1.36 -23.64 -4.09
CA GLY A 89 -1.32 -24.50 -2.92
C GLY A 89 -1.06 -23.75 -1.62
N SER A 90 -1.77 -22.66 -1.35
CA SER A 90 -1.57 -21.88 -0.11
C SER A 90 -2.43 -22.36 1.06
N ASP A 91 -3.45 -23.17 0.80
CA ASP A 91 -4.41 -23.55 1.83
C ASP A 91 -3.81 -24.55 2.81
N GLU A 92 -3.99 -24.24 4.08
CA GLU A 92 -3.57 -25.06 5.19
C GLU A 92 -4.65 -26.12 5.50
N ASN A 93 -4.20 -27.27 6.06
CA ASN A 93 -5.13 -28.25 6.61
C ASN A 93 -6.02 -27.60 7.67
N GLN A 94 -7.35 -27.81 7.56
CA GLN A 94 -8.34 -27.21 8.46
C GLN A 94 -8.10 -27.49 9.95
N ASP A 95 -7.56 -28.66 10.31
CA ASP A 95 -7.30 -29.00 11.70
C ASP A 95 -6.10 -28.24 12.25
N VAL A 96 -5.07 -28.03 11.42
CA VAL A 96 -3.92 -27.17 11.76
C VAL A 96 -4.38 -25.72 11.92
N TYR A 97 -5.23 -25.24 11.03
CA TYR A 97 -5.81 -23.90 11.11
C TYR A 97 -6.61 -23.68 12.40
N LYS A 98 -7.48 -24.64 12.77
CA LYS A 98 -8.22 -24.62 14.04
C LYS A 98 -7.31 -24.59 15.28
N VAL A 99 -6.19 -25.33 15.24
CA VAL A 99 -5.21 -25.31 16.35
C VAL A 99 -4.57 -23.93 16.46
N LYS A 100 -4.23 -23.29 15.35
CA LYS A 100 -3.69 -21.93 15.34
C LYS A 100 -4.65 -20.94 15.98
N LEU A 101 -5.91 -20.92 15.56
CA LEU A 101 -6.92 -20.01 16.11
C LEU A 101 -7.19 -20.27 17.59
N ASN A 102 -7.38 -21.53 17.99
CA ASN A 102 -7.90 -21.87 19.31
C ASN A 102 -6.82 -21.98 20.39
N ARG A 103 -5.56 -22.23 20.02
CA ARG A 103 -4.48 -22.50 20.99
C ARG A 103 -3.31 -21.51 20.91
N ASN A 104 -3.03 -20.97 19.73
CA ASN A 104 -1.83 -20.16 19.51
C ASN A 104 -2.12 -18.65 19.46
N GLY A 105 -3.39 -18.23 19.55
CA GLY A 105 -3.78 -16.83 19.59
C GLY A 105 -3.75 -16.11 18.24
N TYR A 106 -3.63 -16.87 17.13
CA TYR A 106 -3.71 -16.27 15.81
C TYR A 106 -5.15 -15.84 15.49
N GLN A 107 -5.28 -14.82 14.68
CA GLN A 107 -6.55 -14.36 14.13
C GLN A 107 -6.86 -15.05 12.80
N ASN A 108 -8.06 -14.83 12.26
CA ASN A 108 -8.38 -15.29 10.93
C ASN A 108 -7.49 -14.63 9.88
N GLN A 109 -6.96 -15.44 8.96
CA GLN A 109 -6.11 -15.01 7.87
C GLN A 109 -6.57 -15.66 6.57
N TYR A 110 -6.66 -14.86 5.50
CA TYR A 110 -7.05 -15.35 4.18
C TYR A 110 -6.00 -14.98 3.14
N SER A 111 -5.64 -15.95 2.28
CA SER A 111 -4.62 -15.75 1.24
C SER A 111 -5.19 -14.90 0.09
N ARG A 112 -5.35 -13.62 0.33
CA ARG A 112 -5.78 -12.61 -0.62
C ARG A 112 -5.45 -11.21 -0.12
N ASN A 113 -5.44 -10.25 -1.03
CA ASN A 113 -5.31 -8.84 -0.66
C ASN A 113 -6.40 -8.43 0.33
N CYS A 114 -6.06 -7.53 1.25
CA CYS A 114 -7.00 -6.88 2.16
C CYS A 114 -7.00 -5.37 1.92
N LEU A 115 -8.18 -4.77 1.91
CA LEU A 115 -8.39 -3.33 1.96
C LEU A 115 -9.18 -3.03 3.23
N GLN A 116 -8.48 -2.64 4.26
CA GLN A 116 -9.02 -2.37 5.59
C GLN A 116 -9.55 -0.94 5.63
N LEU A 117 -10.85 -0.79 5.36
CA LEU A 117 -11.56 0.49 5.48
C LEU A 117 -11.69 0.88 6.95
N ASN A 118 -11.25 2.08 7.29
CA ASN A 118 -11.37 2.64 8.63
C ASN A 118 -12.82 3.09 8.89
N ASN A 119 -13.51 2.45 9.82
CA ASN A 119 -14.90 2.76 10.15
C ASN A 119 -15.07 4.01 11.07
N GLY A 120 -13.97 4.69 11.36
CA GLY A 120 -13.91 5.92 12.13
C GLY A 120 -12.88 5.89 13.26
N ASN A 121 -11.93 6.80 13.21
CA ASN A 121 -10.88 7.03 14.22
C ASN A 121 -10.10 5.77 14.65
N GLY A 122 -9.86 4.83 13.72
CA GLY A 122 -9.13 3.59 13.99
C GLY A 122 -9.77 2.65 15.01
N ILE A 123 -11.07 2.85 15.34
CA ILE A 123 -11.78 2.01 16.32
C ILE A 123 -12.03 0.61 15.80
N SER A 124 -12.38 0.49 14.51
CA SER A 124 -12.53 -0.78 13.82
C SER A 124 -12.27 -0.62 12.33
N PHE A 125 -11.88 -1.72 11.70
CA PHE A 125 -11.64 -1.79 10.27
C PHE A 125 -12.52 -2.86 9.63
N SER A 126 -12.94 -2.61 8.40
CA SER A 126 -13.70 -3.58 7.59
C SER A 126 -12.92 -3.90 6.33
N ASP A 127 -12.62 -5.18 6.09
CA ASP A 127 -12.01 -5.54 4.81
C ASP A 127 -13.05 -5.49 3.68
N VAL A 128 -12.79 -4.62 2.73
CA VAL A 128 -13.64 -4.38 1.57
C VAL A 128 -13.01 -4.81 0.24
N ALA A 129 -11.85 -5.48 0.26
CA ALA A 129 -11.10 -5.82 -0.95
C ALA A 129 -11.92 -6.61 -2.00
N LEU A 130 -12.82 -7.50 -1.55
CA LEU A 130 -13.74 -8.23 -2.45
C LEU A 130 -14.74 -7.30 -3.13
N ILE A 131 -15.33 -6.38 -2.39
CA ILE A 131 -16.28 -5.39 -2.91
C ILE A 131 -15.56 -4.38 -3.80
N ALA A 132 -14.34 -4.01 -3.41
CA ALA A 132 -13.49 -3.07 -4.11
C ALA A 132 -12.86 -3.63 -5.41
N ASN A 133 -13.06 -4.91 -5.73
CA ASN A 133 -12.50 -5.60 -6.90
C ASN A 133 -10.97 -5.72 -6.94
N ILE A 134 -10.32 -5.79 -5.78
CA ILE A 134 -8.86 -5.91 -5.69
C ILE A 134 -8.35 -7.14 -4.90
N PRO A 135 -9.13 -8.25 -4.77
CA PRO A 135 -8.75 -9.35 -3.87
C PRO A 135 -7.55 -10.17 -4.35
N ALA A 136 -7.20 -10.10 -5.63
CA ALA A 136 -6.20 -10.98 -6.25
C ALA A 136 -5.40 -10.22 -7.31
N THR A 137 -4.09 -10.16 -7.13
CA THR A 137 -3.15 -9.49 -8.04
C THR A 137 -1.85 -10.28 -8.21
N ASP A 138 -1.98 -11.63 -8.19
CA ASP A 138 -0.88 -12.58 -8.28
C ASP A 138 0.10 -12.43 -7.09
N TRP A 139 1.36 -12.81 -7.25
CA TRP A 139 2.38 -12.65 -6.20
C TRP A 139 2.76 -11.18 -6.08
N SER A 140 2.06 -10.49 -5.22
CA SER A 140 2.12 -9.03 -5.10
C SER A 140 3.13 -8.57 -4.06
N TRP A 141 3.73 -7.39 -4.28
CA TRP A 141 4.75 -6.86 -3.39
C TRP A 141 4.43 -5.46 -2.88
N SER A 142 4.34 -4.47 -3.76
CA SER A 142 4.24 -3.06 -3.37
C SER A 142 2.90 -2.47 -3.80
N PRO A 143 1.93 -2.29 -2.88
CA PRO A 143 0.76 -1.47 -3.14
C PRO A 143 1.11 0.01 -2.91
N LEU A 144 0.60 0.91 -3.76
CA LEU A 144 0.78 2.36 -3.61
C LEU A 144 -0.52 3.08 -3.98
N PHE A 145 -1.07 3.83 -3.04
CA PHE A 145 -2.14 4.77 -3.32
C PHE A 145 -1.58 6.09 -3.86
N ALA A 146 -2.06 6.51 -5.01
CA ALA A 146 -1.71 7.79 -5.62
C ALA A 146 -2.87 8.26 -6.51
N ASP A 147 -3.01 9.55 -6.71
CA ASP A 147 -3.93 10.12 -7.70
C ASP A 147 -3.14 10.29 -9.00
N LEU A 148 -3.19 9.26 -9.86
CA LEU A 148 -2.36 9.18 -11.07
C LEU A 148 -2.96 9.96 -12.25
N ASP A 149 -4.28 10.20 -12.26
CA ASP A 149 -4.92 10.96 -13.33
C ASP A 149 -5.42 12.35 -12.88
N ASN A 150 -4.99 12.79 -11.70
CA ASN A 150 -5.31 14.10 -11.11
C ASN A 150 -6.83 14.38 -10.99
N ASP A 151 -7.67 13.34 -10.79
CA ASP A 151 -9.12 13.55 -10.68
C ASP A 151 -9.61 13.84 -9.25
N GLY A 152 -8.71 13.78 -8.27
CA GLY A 152 -8.99 14.02 -6.86
C GLY A 152 -9.28 12.74 -6.07
N ASN A 153 -9.31 11.58 -6.72
CA ASN A 153 -9.50 10.28 -6.08
C ASN A 153 -8.19 9.50 -6.08
N LYS A 154 -8.01 8.61 -5.11
CA LYS A 154 -6.83 7.74 -5.08
C LYS A 154 -7.03 6.55 -6.00
N ASP A 155 -6.06 6.35 -6.88
CA ASP A 155 -5.85 5.13 -7.63
C ASP A 155 -4.96 4.18 -6.84
N LEU A 156 -4.89 2.92 -7.24
CA LEU A 156 -4.06 1.91 -6.60
C LEU A 156 -3.15 1.25 -7.64
N PHE A 157 -1.86 1.32 -7.41
CA PHE A 157 -0.85 0.54 -8.11
C PHE A 157 -0.43 -0.65 -7.26
N ILE A 158 -0.22 -1.83 -7.87
CA ILE A 158 0.31 -3.02 -7.19
C ILE A 158 1.36 -3.67 -8.08
N SER A 159 2.60 -3.75 -7.61
CA SER A 159 3.66 -4.51 -8.29
C SER A 159 3.49 -6.00 -8.05
N SER A 160 3.83 -6.84 -9.03
CA SER A 160 3.58 -8.27 -8.99
C SER A 160 4.65 -9.08 -9.74
N GLY A 161 4.74 -10.36 -9.41
CA GLY A 161 5.61 -11.34 -10.04
C GLY A 161 6.68 -11.91 -9.12
N ILE A 162 7.00 -13.18 -9.32
CA ILE A 162 8.07 -13.90 -8.63
C ILE A 162 8.82 -14.78 -9.63
N VAL A 163 10.13 -14.92 -9.46
CA VAL A 163 10.97 -15.66 -10.44
C VAL A 163 10.52 -17.11 -10.63
N LYS A 164 10.08 -17.76 -9.55
CA LYS A 164 9.57 -19.14 -9.57
C LYS A 164 8.40 -19.28 -8.61
N ARG A 165 7.42 -20.17 -8.91
CA ARG A 165 6.23 -20.44 -8.10
C ARG A 165 6.41 -21.69 -7.21
N PRO A 166 6.98 -21.56 -6.00
CA PRO A 166 7.23 -22.72 -5.13
C PRO A 166 5.96 -23.35 -4.56
N VAL A 167 4.85 -22.63 -4.57
CA VAL A 167 3.54 -23.08 -4.03
C VAL A 167 2.66 -23.78 -5.08
N ASP A 168 3.13 -23.97 -6.30
CA ASP A 168 2.41 -24.71 -7.34
C ASP A 168 2.26 -26.19 -6.93
N LEU A 169 1.02 -26.70 -6.90
CA LEU A 169 0.73 -28.04 -6.41
C LEU A 169 1.28 -29.15 -7.31
N ASP A 170 1.38 -28.93 -8.61
CA ASP A 170 1.96 -29.92 -9.52
C ASP A 170 3.45 -30.01 -9.32
N TYR A 171 4.12 -28.85 -9.11
CA TYR A 171 5.51 -28.81 -8.70
C TYR A 171 5.74 -29.50 -7.34
N VAL A 172 4.93 -29.20 -6.32
CA VAL A 172 5.03 -29.81 -4.97
C VAL A 172 4.89 -31.33 -5.06
N LYS A 173 3.97 -31.86 -5.86
CA LYS A 173 3.82 -33.30 -6.10
C LYS A 173 5.05 -33.89 -6.79
N PHE A 174 5.56 -33.21 -7.82
CA PHE A 174 6.77 -33.64 -8.53
C PHE A 174 7.98 -33.72 -7.59
N ALA A 175 8.27 -32.65 -6.85
CA ALA A 175 9.38 -32.59 -5.89
C ALA A 175 9.25 -33.65 -4.78
N SER A 176 8.04 -33.87 -4.25
CA SER A 176 7.77 -34.93 -3.26
C SER A 176 7.99 -36.33 -3.84
N GLY A 177 7.64 -36.53 -5.12
CA GLY A 177 7.89 -37.77 -5.83
C GLY A 177 9.39 -38.09 -6.01
N LEU A 178 10.20 -37.10 -6.28
CA LEU A 178 11.67 -37.23 -6.36
C LEU A 178 12.28 -37.56 -4.99
N LYS A 179 11.85 -36.87 -3.95
CA LYS A 179 12.29 -37.11 -2.56
C LYS A 179 12.00 -38.55 -2.14
N ASN A 180 10.81 -39.06 -2.43
CA ASN A 180 10.42 -40.44 -2.09
C ASN A 180 11.27 -41.49 -2.85
N LYS A 181 11.91 -41.13 -3.98
CA LYS A 181 12.85 -41.98 -4.71
C LYS A 181 14.28 -41.87 -4.19
N GLY A 182 14.52 -41.11 -3.11
CA GLY A 182 15.87 -40.94 -2.53
C GLY A 182 16.80 -40.07 -3.34
N MET A 183 16.26 -39.26 -4.25
CA MET A 183 17.03 -38.34 -5.12
C MET A 183 17.33 -36.98 -4.43
N ASP A 184 16.86 -36.79 -3.20
CA ASP A 184 16.98 -35.56 -2.42
C ASP A 184 18.35 -35.28 -1.78
N LYS A 185 19.37 -36.07 -2.16
CA LYS A 185 20.72 -36.03 -1.57
C LYS A 185 21.80 -35.60 -2.55
N THR A 186 21.45 -35.04 -3.67
CA THR A 186 22.42 -34.65 -4.72
C THR A 186 22.18 -33.20 -5.13
N ASP A 187 23.26 -32.46 -5.41
CA ASP A 187 23.21 -31.10 -5.95
C ASP A 187 22.35 -31.04 -7.23
N LYS A 188 22.40 -32.09 -8.05
CA LYS A 188 21.56 -32.24 -9.24
C LYS A 188 20.06 -32.29 -8.93
N PHE A 189 19.65 -32.76 -7.75
CA PHE A 189 18.23 -32.71 -7.35
C PHE A 189 17.76 -31.28 -7.16
N ASP A 190 18.59 -30.43 -6.54
CA ASP A 190 18.22 -29.03 -6.28
C ASP A 190 18.09 -28.25 -7.59
N ASP A 191 19.01 -28.46 -8.54
CA ASP A 191 18.96 -27.84 -9.86
C ASP A 191 17.73 -28.31 -10.66
N ASP A 192 17.51 -29.63 -10.78
CA ASP A 192 16.34 -30.19 -11.48
C ASP A 192 15.01 -29.73 -10.83
N ALA A 193 14.97 -29.60 -9.51
CA ALA A 193 13.80 -29.14 -8.77
C ALA A 193 13.53 -27.63 -9.02
N ILE A 194 14.57 -26.80 -9.03
CA ILE A 194 14.44 -25.37 -9.32
C ILE A 194 13.99 -25.15 -10.78
N GLU A 195 14.57 -25.88 -11.73
CA GLU A 195 14.19 -25.80 -13.14
C GLU A 195 12.71 -26.18 -13.36
N ALA A 196 12.23 -27.20 -12.65
CA ALA A 196 10.85 -27.68 -12.76
C ALA A 196 9.81 -26.74 -12.15
N MET A 197 10.21 -25.75 -11.33
CA MET A 197 9.25 -24.76 -10.82
C MET A 197 8.68 -23.90 -11.95
N PRO A 198 7.36 -23.70 -12.00
CA PRO A 198 6.76 -22.81 -12.98
C PRO A 198 7.27 -21.38 -12.84
N ASP A 199 7.34 -20.70 -13.97
CA ASP A 199 7.61 -19.28 -14.03
C ASP A 199 6.48 -18.49 -13.34
N GLY A 200 6.86 -17.44 -12.63
CA GLY A 200 5.94 -16.58 -11.90
C GLY A 200 5.94 -15.14 -12.41
N ALA A 201 6.38 -14.91 -13.66
CA ALA A 201 6.26 -13.59 -14.26
C ALA A 201 4.80 -13.12 -14.28
N SER A 202 4.62 -11.83 -14.01
CA SER A 202 3.32 -11.17 -13.98
C SER A 202 3.48 -9.72 -14.44
N HIS A 203 2.40 -8.96 -14.46
CA HIS A 203 2.45 -7.52 -14.76
C HIS A 203 2.08 -6.72 -13.51
N PRO A 204 2.50 -5.46 -13.41
CA PRO A 204 1.98 -4.56 -12.39
C PRO A 204 0.51 -4.24 -12.66
N PHE A 205 -0.32 -4.27 -11.62
CA PHE A 205 -1.74 -3.95 -11.70
C PHE A 205 -1.97 -2.46 -11.44
N LEU A 206 -2.85 -1.86 -12.21
CA LEU A 206 -3.33 -0.49 -12.03
C LEU A 206 -4.85 -0.49 -11.90
N PHE A 207 -5.32 0.17 -10.88
CA PHE A 207 -6.74 0.30 -10.58
C PHE A 207 -7.10 1.76 -10.42
N LYS A 208 -8.08 2.22 -11.17
CA LYS A 208 -8.66 3.56 -11.00
C LYS A 208 -9.72 3.53 -9.91
N GLY A 209 -9.59 4.41 -8.93
CA GLY A 209 -10.55 4.59 -7.86
C GLY A 209 -11.75 5.47 -8.27
N ASP A 210 -12.91 5.19 -7.69
CA ASP A 210 -14.13 5.97 -7.90
C ASP A 210 -14.37 7.04 -6.83
N GLY A 211 -13.41 7.18 -5.89
CA GLY A 211 -13.52 8.07 -4.73
C GLY A 211 -14.44 7.56 -3.63
N HIS A 212 -14.89 6.30 -3.73
CA HIS A 212 -15.73 5.63 -2.73
C HIS A 212 -15.15 4.25 -2.38
N LEU A 213 -15.79 3.18 -2.82
CA LEU A 213 -15.35 1.82 -2.45
C LEU A 213 -14.77 1.02 -3.62
N ILE A 214 -15.07 1.40 -4.86
CA ILE A 214 -14.84 0.55 -6.02
C ILE A 214 -13.57 0.98 -6.77
N PHE A 215 -12.76 0.01 -7.11
CA PHE A 215 -11.66 0.15 -8.04
C PHE A 215 -12.00 -0.54 -9.36
N LYS A 216 -11.65 0.11 -10.46
CA LYS A 216 -11.73 -0.46 -11.80
C LYS A 216 -10.32 -0.76 -12.28
N GLU A 217 -10.05 -2.01 -12.63
CA GLU A 217 -8.77 -2.35 -13.25
C GLU A 217 -8.60 -1.63 -14.59
N VAL A 218 -7.46 -0.97 -14.74
CA VAL A 218 -7.08 -0.16 -15.91
C VAL A 218 -5.68 -0.48 -16.42
N SER A 219 -5.12 -1.61 -16.03
CA SER A 219 -3.76 -2.06 -16.40
C SER A 219 -3.53 -2.02 -17.91
N LYS A 220 -4.55 -2.42 -18.70
CA LYS A 220 -4.52 -2.35 -20.15
C LYS A 220 -4.52 -0.92 -20.67
N ASP A 221 -5.44 -0.10 -20.18
CA ASP A 221 -5.63 1.25 -20.67
C ASP A 221 -4.44 2.16 -20.28
N TRP A 222 -3.79 1.86 -19.16
CA TRP A 222 -2.65 2.62 -18.61
C TRP A 222 -1.29 1.96 -18.88
N GLY A 223 -1.26 0.88 -19.68
CA GLY A 223 -0.07 0.36 -20.32
C GLY A 223 0.80 -0.58 -19.49
N THR A 224 0.27 -1.21 -18.43
CA THR A 224 1.01 -2.20 -17.64
C THR A 224 0.66 -3.65 -17.97
N GLU A 225 -0.48 -3.95 -18.61
CA GLU A 225 -0.94 -5.33 -18.88
C GLU A 225 0.04 -6.14 -19.73
N ASP A 226 0.71 -5.48 -20.70
CA ASP A 226 1.68 -6.15 -21.58
C ASP A 226 3.10 -6.23 -20.99
N MET A 227 3.30 -5.75 -19.78
CA MET A 227 4.56 -5.85 -19.07
C MET A 227 4.67 -7.24 -18.45
N GLU A 228 5.69 -8.00 -18.79
CA GLU A 228 5.93 -9.33 -18.21
C GLU A 228 7.27 -9.34 -17.46
N GLY A 229 7.24 -9.69 -16.16
CA GLY A 229 8.43 -9.65 -15.33
C GLY A 229 8.17 -9.95 -13.86
N TYR A 230 9.18 -9.62 -13.04
CA TYR A 230 9.18 -9.86 -11.59
C TYR A 230 9.37 -8.52 -10.89
N PHE A 231 8.26 -7.83 -10.63
CA PHE A 231 8.24 -6.47 -10.11
C PHE A 231 8.01 -6.46 -8.60
N ASN A 232 8.86 -5.75 -7.86
CA ASN A 232 8.74 -5.68 -6.41
C ASN A 232 8.62 -4.23 -5.91
N GLY A 233 9.66 -3.59 -5.39
CA GLY A 233 9.59 -2.23 -4.89
C GLY A 233 9.19 -1.22 -5.97
N ALA A 234 8.39 -0.22 -5.59
CA ALA A 234 7.98 0.85 -6.49
C ALA A 234 7.89 2.18 -5.74
N ALA A 235 7.98 3.27 -6.48
CA ALA A 235 7.81 4.63 -5.99
C ALA A 235 7.19 5.51 -7.07
N TYR A 236 6.58 6.61 -6.66
CA TYR A 236 6.07 7.62 -7.56
C TYR A 236 6.64 9.00 -7.25
N ALA A 237 6.76 9.82 -8.28
CA ALA A 237 7.12 11.23 -8.20
C ALA A 237 6.74 11.94 -9.51
N ASP A 238 6.56 13.24 -9.48
CA ASP A 238 6.55 14.08 -10.68
C ASP A 238 8.00 14.30 -11.12
N LEU A 239 8.49 13.46 -12.06
CA LEU A 239 9.92 13.39 -12.43
C LEU A 239 10.32 14.48 -13.43
N ASP A 240 9.41 14.92 -14.27
CA ASP A 240 9.67 15.94 -15.30
C ASP A 240 9.03 17.30 -15.00
N SER A 241 8.42 17.41 -13.82
CA SER A 241 7.79 18.65 -13.31
C SER A 241 6.64 19.15 -14.18
N ASP A 242 5.88 18.22 -14.74
CA ASP A 242 4.72 18.53 -15.57
C ASP A 242 3.39 18.47 -14.80
N GLY A 243 3.45 18.05 -13.52
CA GLY A 243 2.32 18.03 -12.59
C GLY A 243 1.57 16.71 -12.53
N ASP A 244 2.02 15.70 -13.27
CA ASP A 244 1.47 14.34 -13.21
C ASP A 244 2.45 13.43 -12.46
N LEU A 245 1.96 12.43 -11.74
CA LEU A 245 2.83 11.48 -11.03
C LEU A 245 3.30 10.38 -11.97
N ASP A 246 4.62 10.25 -12.11
CA ASP A 246 5.29 9.15 -12.80
C ASP A 246 5.60 7.99 -11.85
N MET A 247 5.83 6.79 -12.40
CA MET A 247 6.16 5.59 -11.61
C MET A 247 7.57 5.10 -11.90
N VAL A 248 8.26 4.68 -10.85
CA VAL A 248 9.52 3.93 -10.94
C VAL A 248 9.30 2.57 -10.29
N ILE A 249 9.56 1.50 -11.04
CA ILE A 249 9.30 0.13 -10.61
C ILE A 249 10.60 -0.66 -10.68
N ASN A 250 11.00 -1.28 -9.58
CA ASN A 250 12.14 -2.19 -9.57
C ASN A 250 11.73 -3.55 -10.14
N ALA A 251 12.62 -4.12 -10.97
CA ALA A 251 12.44 -5.44 -11.57
C ALA A 251 13.60 -6.35 -11.20
N ILE A 252 13.31 -7.61 -10.84
CA ILE A 252 14.32 -8.62 -10.57
C ILE A 252 14.84 -9.14 -11.92
N ASN A 253 16.17 -9.25 -12.06
CA ASN A 253 16.86 -9.73 -13.26
C ASN A 253 16.62 -8.90 -14.54
N ALA A 254 16.11 -7.68 -14.40
CA ALA A 254 15.88 -6.74 -15.50
C ALA A 254 16.17 -5.30 -15.06
N PRO A 255 16.37 -4.36 -16.00
CA PRO A 255 16.44 -2.94 -15.67
C PRO A 255 15.14 -2.45 -14.98
N ALA A 256 15.30 -1.47 -14.08
CA ALA A 256 14.13 -0.79 -13.49
C ALA A 256 13.30 -0.12 -14.61
N VAL A 257 11.98 -0.13 -14.40
CA VAL A 257 11.05 0.52 -15.34
C VAL A 257 10.73 1.92 -14.85
N ILE A 258 10.81 2.89 -15.75
CA ILE A 258 10.33 4.25 -15.52
C ILE A 258 9.15 4.48 -16.44
N MET A 259 7.99 4.69 -15.87
CA MET A 259 6.75 4.98 -16.60
C MET A 259 6.47 6.47 -16.50
N LYS A 260 6.55 7.16 -17.64
CA LYS A 260 6.08 8.55 -17.74
C LYS A 260 4.56 8.54 -17.84
N ASN A 261 3.93 9.36 -17.02
CA ASN A 261 2.49 9.58 -17.09
C ASN A 261 2.16 10.54 -18.26
N ASN A 262 1.23 10.14 -19.10
CA ASN A 262 0.75 10.94 -20.23
C ASN A 262 -0.78 11.13 -20.15
N ALA A 263 -1.35 11.12 -18.95
CA ALA A 263 -2.77 11.36 -18.74
C ALA A 263 -3.20 12.75 -19.29
N PRO A 264 -4.46 12.94 -19.68
CA PRO A 264 -4.96 14.25 -20.01
C PRO A 264 -4.76 15.25 -18.86
N LYS A 265 -4.20 16.41 -19.16
CA LYS A 265 -3.88 17.42 -18.17
C LYS A 265 -5.11 17.84 -17.35
N LYS A 266 -4.99 17.70 -16.04
CA LYS A 266 -5.91 18.20 -15.03
C LYS A 266 -5.15 19.08 -14.03
N ASN A 267 -5.86 19.80 -13.20
CA ASN A 267 -5.25 20.66 -12.21
C ASN A 267 -4.70 19.85 -11.03
N TYR A 268 -3.65 20.36 -10.38
CA TYR A 268 -3.00 19.73 -9.24
C TYR A 268 -2.49 20.75 -8.20
N LEU A 269 -2.14 20.29 -7.04
CA LEU A 269 -1.31 20.97 -6.05
C LEU A 269 -0.26 20.01 -5.50
N SER A 270 1.02 20.35 -5.65
CA SER A 270 2.12 19.65 -4.98
C SER A 270 2.57 20.45 -3.76
N ILE A 271 2.76 19.79 -2.60
CA ILE A 271 3.15 20.45 -1.36
C ILE A 271 4.48 19.87 -0.85
N SER A 272 5.47 20.73 -0.66
CA SER A 272 6.71 20.40 0.05
C SER A 272 6.76 21.10 1.40
N PHE A 273 7.23 20.39 2.43
CA PHE A 273 7.37 20.93 3.76
C PHE A 273 8.81 21.32 4.06
N LYS A 274 9.01 22.42 4.77
CA LYS A 274 10.34 22.87 5.22
C LYS A 274 10.30 23.27 6.69
N SER A 275 11.22 22.69 7.45
CA SER A 275 11.39 22.97 8.86
C SER A 275 12.87 23.24 9.16
N ASP A 276 13.14 24.11 10.12
CA ASP A 276 14.48 24.43 10.59
C ASP A 276 14.96 23.46 11.68
N ASN A 277 14.12 22.53 12.13
CA ASN A 277 14.46 21.51 13.12
C ASN A 277 15.03 20.22 12.44
N SER A 278 15.25 19.16 13.22
CA SER A 278 15.78 17.88 12.73
C SER A 278 14.89 17.20 11.70
N ASN A 279 13.57 17.41 11.75
CA ASN A 279 12.62 16.91 10.75
C ASN A 279 12.46 17.93 9.60
N ARG A 280 13.49 18.05 8.78
CA ARG A 280 13.59 19.09 7.74
C ARG A 280 12.50 18.99 6.66
N PHE A 281 12.03 17.78 6.37
CA PHE A 281 11.02 17.51 5.35
C PHE A 281 9.59 17.51 5.92
N GLY A 282 9.42 17.72 7.23
CA GLY A 282 8.10 17.70 7.85
C GLY A 282 7.40 16.33 7.78
N VAL A 283 8.16 15.22 7.84
CA VAL A 283 7.59 13.87 7.88
C VAL A 283 6.57 13.77 9.02
N GLY A 284 5.39 13.23 8.74
CA GLY A 284 4.25 13.20 9.64
C GLY A 284 3.34 14.45 9.56
N ALA A 285 3.71 15.46 8.76
CA ALA A 285 2.82 16.61 8.54
C ALA A 285 1.57 16.18 7.76
N LYS A 286 0.43 16.73 8.15
CA LYS A 286 -0.89 16.46 7.56
C LYS A 286 -1.35 17.66 6.76
N ALA A 287 -1.98 17.42 5.63
CA ALA A 287 -2.59 18.44 4.79
C ALA A 287 -4.05 18.06 4.49
N TYR A 288 -4.95 18.99 4.79
CA TYR A 288 -6.36 18.90 4.47
C TYR A 288 -6.70 20.00 3.47
N ILE A 289 -7.12 19.65 2.29
CA ILE A 289 -7.60 20.60 1.29
C ILE A 289 -9.14 20.58 1.24
N PHE A 290 -9.72 21.74 1.19
CA PHE A 290 -11.16 21.93 1.07
C PHE A 290 -11.46 22.63 -0.23
N THR A 291 -12.30 22.03 -1.03
CA THR A 291 -12.72 22.51 -2.33
C THR A 291 -14.22 22.35 -2.50
N LYS A 292 -14.76 22.81 -3.61
CA LYS A 292 -16.17 22.58 -3.96
C LYS A 292 -16.53 21.10 -4.10
N SER A 293 -15.56 20.25 -4.41
CA SER A 293 -15.74 18.81 -4.56
C SER A 293 -15.66 18.05 -3.23
N GLY A 294 -15.24 18.70 -2.16
CA GLY A 294 -15.14 18.10 -0.84
C GLY A 294 -13.77 18.24 -0.20
N LEU A 295 -13.51 17.36 0.76
CA LEU A 295 -12.26 17.22 1.48
C LEU A 295 -11.33 16.23 0.73
N GLN A 296 -10.04 16.51 0.72
CA GLN A 296 -9.00 15.51 0.54
C GLN A 296 -8.00 15.63 1.69
N TYR A 297 -7.55 14.50 2.20
CA TYR A 297 -6.58 14.41 3.29
C TYR A 297 -5.37 13.59 2.88
N GLN A 298 -4.18 14.06 3.23
CA GLN A 298 -2.94 13.30 3.12
C GLN A 298 -2.01 13.60 4.29
N GLN A 299 -1.26 12.58 4.69
CA GLN A 299 -0.15 12.71 5.63
C GLN A 299 1.17 12.39 4.91
N LEU A 300 2.22 13.17 5.17
CA LEU A 300 3.52 12.88 4.59
C LEU A 300 4.17 11.69 5.29
N MET A 301 4.15 10.57 4.60
CA MET A 301 4.82 9.33 4.97
C MET A 301 5.90 9.03 3.93
N LEU A 302 7.06 8.55 4.36
CA LEU A 302 8.14 8.17 3.45
C LEU A 302 8.14 6.67 3.16
N THR A 303 7.89 5.85 4.17
CA THR A 303 7.83 4.38 4.02
C THR A 303 6.50 3.99 3.43
N ARG A 304 6.50 3.44 2.21
CA ARG A 304 5.30 3.06 1.47
C ARG A 304 5.56 1.80 0.64
N GLY A 305 4.53 0.98 0.46
CA GLY A 305 4.61 -0.21 -0.37
C GLY A 305 5.51 -1.30 0.22
N PHE A 306 6.43 -1.81 -0.58
CA PHE A 306 7.36 -2.88 -0.21
C PHE A 306 8.80 -2.38 -0.32
N GLN A 307 9.51 -2.28 0.82
CA GLN A 307 10.92 -1.87 0.91
C GLN A 307 11.25 -0.62 0.07
N SER A 308 10.32 0.33 0.05
CA SER A 308 10.37 1.50 -0.83
C SER A 308 10.06 2.79 -0.08
N SER A 309 10.39 3.90 -0.72
CA SER A 309 10.13 5.25 -0.24
C SER A 309 9.78 6.13 -1.44
N SER A 310 8.71 6.90 -1.32
CA SER A 310 8.29 7.85 -2.35
C SER A 310 8.84 9.26 -2.11
N ASP A 311 8.63 10.16 -3.05
CA ASP A 311 9.02 11.57 -2.99
C ASP A 311 8.46 12.23 -1.71
N PRO A 312 9.25 13.04 -0.96
CA PRO A 312 8.78 13.72 0.24
C PRO A 312 7.90 14.96 -0.07
N ARG A 313 6.97 14.81 -1.00
CA ARG A 313 5.95 15.81 -1.34
C ARG A 313 4.55 15.16 -1.27
N LEU A 314 3.57 15.92 -0.84
CA LEU A 314 2.17 15.54 -1.02
C LEU A 314 1.69 16.01 -2.37
N HIS A 315 0.89 15.19 -3.05
CA HIS A 315 0.32 15.51 -4.34
C HIS A 315 -1.20 15.35 -4.31
N PHE A 316 -1.91 16.40 -4.69
CA PHE A 316 -3.36 16.45 -4.75
C PHE A 316 -3.81 16.74 -6.17
N GLY A 317 -4.51 15.81 -6.79
CA GLY A 317 -5.24 16.08 -8.03
C GLY A 317 -6.48 16.92 -7.74
N LEU A 318 -6.79 17.83 -8.64
CA LEU A 318 -7.85 18.82 -8.45
C LEU A 318 -8.89 18.82 -9.58
N SER A 319 -8.76 17.89 -10.55
CA SER A 319 -9.64 17.86 -11.72
C SER A 319 -9.70 19.24 -12.41
N ASP A 320 -10.87 19.83 -12.50
CA ASP A 320 -11.09 21.15 -13.12
C ASP A 320 -11.06 22.33 -12.12
N ILE A 321 -10.70 22.07 -10.85
CA ILE A 321 -10.69 23.09 -9.80
C ILE A 321 -9.46 23.98 -9.95
N ASN A 322 -9.67 25.28 -10.17
CA ASN A 322 -8.60 26.26 -10.35
C ASN A 322 -8.12 26.92 -9.04
N THR A 323 -8.90 26.81 -7.97
CA THR A 323 -8.60 27.45 -6.69
C THR A 323 -9.10 26.55 -5.54
N ILE A 324 -8.23 26.27 -4.60
CA ILE A 324 -8.54 25.57 -3.34
C ILE A 324 -9.04 26.63 -2.37
N ASP A 325 -10.22 26.40 -1.79
CA ASP A 325 -10.85 27.34 -0.85
C ASP A 325 -10.02 27.52 0.41
N SER A 326 -9.56 26.40 0.99
CA SER A 326 -8.64 26.41 2.12
C SER A 326 -7.74 25.17 2.18
N LEU A 327 -6.54 25.35 2.71
CA LEU A 327 -5.54 24.32 3.00
C LEU A 327 -5.15 24.44 4.48
N LEU A 328 -5.52 23.44 5.27
CA LEU A 328 -5.07 23.29 6.65
C LEU A 328 -3.85 22.38 6.68
N ILE A 329 -2.76 22.88 7.24
CA ILE A 329 -1.55 22.09 7.50
C ILE A 329 -1.44 21.90 9.02
N VAL A 330 -1.27 20.65 9.45
CA VAL A 330 -0.98 20.30 10.86
C VAL A 330 0.39 19.63 10.89
N TRP A 331 1.30 20.23 11.64
CA TRP A 331 2.67 19.75 11.81
C TRP A 331 2.76 18.67 12.89
N PRO A 332 3.80 17.80 12.88
CA PRO A 332 3.96 16.76 13.90
C PRO A 332 4.01 17.25 15.34
N ASN A 333 4.42 18.51 15.56
CA ASN A 333 4.39 19.16 16.85
C ASN A 333 3.04 19.79 17.22
N ARG A 334 1.98 19.46 16.44
CA ARG A 334 0.60 19.95 16.57
C ARG A 334 0.42 21.45 16.29
N GLN A 335 1.45 22.16 15.86
CA GLN A 335 1.25 23.50 15.33
C GLN A 335 0.52 23.40 13.98
N TYR A 336 -0.30 24.39 13.67
CA TYR A 336 -1.02 24.41 12.40
C TYR A 336 -0.94 25.77 11.72
N GLN A 337 -1.26 25.76 10.42
CA GLN A 337 -1.49 26.98 9.64
C GLN A 337 -2.62 26.74 8.64
N LEU A 338 -3.41 27.79 8.41
CA LEU A 338 -4.52 27.78 7.47
C LEU A 338 -4.23 28.78 6.36
N LEU A 339 -4.13 28.28 5.15
CA LEU A 339 -3.99 29.07 3.93
C LEU A 339 -5.34 29.09 3.19
N LYS A 340 -5.64 30.19 2.47
CA LYS A 340 -6.91 30.34 1.76
C LYS A 340 -6.71 30.81 0.33
N ASN A 341 -7.65 30.47 -0.55
CA ASN A 341 -7.67 30.89 -1.98
C ASN A 341 -6.36 30.55 -2.69
N ILE A 342 -5.95 29.27 -2.63
CA ILE A 342 -4.68 28.82 -3.20
C ILE A 342 -4.92 28.46 -4.67
N PRO A 343 -4.20 29.06 -5.62
CA PRO A 343 -4.28 28.68 -7.03
C PRO A 343 -3.82 27.23 -7.24
N ALA A 344 -4.46 26.53 -8.16
CA ALA A 344 -4.01 25.23 -8.65
C ALA A 344 -2.74 25.35 -9.52
N ASN A 345 -2.22 24.22 -9.96
CA ASN A 345 -1.09 24.08 -10.88
C ASN A 345 0.21 24.72 -10.38
N GLN A 346 0.56 24.39 -9.13
CA GLN A 346 1.79 24.87 -8.53
C GLN A 346 2.41 23.88 -7.54
N SER A 347 3.70 24.05 -7.31
CA SER A 347 4.42 23.44 -6.19
C SER A 347 4.54 24.44 -5.05
N LEU A 348 3.83 24.20 -3.94
CA LEU A 348 3.78 25.07 -2.78
C LEU A 348 4.79 24.62 -1.71
N ALA A 349 5.71 25.50 -1.34
CA ALA A 349 6.61 25.27 -0.22
C ALA A 349 6.01 25.83 1.07
N VAL A 350 5.69 24.94 2.02
CA VAL A 350 5.09 25.29 3.32
C VAL A 350 6.19 25.31 4.39
N LEU A 351 6.30 26.43 5.12
CA LEU A 351 7.35 26.64 6.11
C LEU A 351 6.77 26.51 7.52
N GLN A 352 7.34 25.65 8.36
CA GLN A 352 6.87 25.42 9.74
C GLN A 352 6.91 26.69 10.59
N LYS A 353 7.88 27.58 10.39
CA LYS A 353 7.97 28.84 11.12
C LYS A 353 6.77 29.77 10.96
N ASN A 354 5.93 29.55 9.95
CA ASN A 354 4.70 30.30 9.70
C ASN A 354 3.49 29.69 10.43
N ALA A 355 3.66 28.53 11.08
CA ALA A 355 2.58 27.91 11.85
C ALA A 355 2.31 28.73 13.12
N SER A 356 1.01 28.86 13.44
CA SER A 356 0.56 29.60 14.61
C SER A 356 -0.59 28.83 15.29
N GLY A 357 -0.60 28.78 16.58
CA GLY A 357 -1.60 28.03 17.35
C GLY A 357 -1.32 26.53 17.44
N VAL A 358 -2.14 25.85 18.20
CA VAL A 358 -2.08 24.38 18.42
C VAL A 358 -3.38 23.78 17.92
N PHE A 359 -3.24 22.76 17.07
CA PHE A 359 -4.38 21.99 16.56
C PHE A 359 -4.87 21.04 17.65
N ASP A 360 -6.19 21.04 17.89
CA ASP A 360 -6.84 20.11 18.81
C ASP A 360 -7.43 18.94 18.02
N HIS A 361 -6.99 17.73 18.33
CA HIS A 361 -7.47 16.48 17.74
C HIS A 361 -8.67 15.87 18.48
N ASN A 362 -9.24 16.59 19.50
CA ASN A 362 -10.40 16.12 20.26
C ASN A 362 -11.72 16.46 19.58
#